data_f78dae371870af45cf3572b9bad7ba5e
#
_entry.id   f78dae371870af45cf3572b9bad7ba5e
#
_cell.length_a   1.000
_cell.length_b   1.000
_cell.length_c   1.000
_cell.angle_alpha   90.00
_cell.angle_beta   90.00
_cell.angle_gamma   90.00
#
_symmetry.space_group_name_H-M   'P 1'
#
loop_
_entity.id
_entity.type
_entity.pdbx_description
1 polymer ?
#
loop_
_entity_poly.entity_id
_entity_poly.type
_entity_poly.pdbx_seq_one_letter_code
_entity_poly.pdbx_strand_id
1 'polypeptide(L)'
;MNRRQAILKACLLLRRQDKEESLAKFLLMYMLDETTEQFSNKLSEELLIEQENRYFDLINKNINEDTPLSHLVGFDYFYDRKFKVTKDVLSPRMETEELIYKVLEYIKKSKKDSFRILDLCTGSGIIAITLKKEIVKKYTEIVASDISEKALSIAIENADNNNANITFIKSDLFDNISGKFDLIISNPPYISYKDKITIKDSVLNYDPHLALFAEEDGIYFYRKIIENAVHYLSKDGVIFFEIGYDQKEKIFELGKNNNFITTVYKDINDRDRIAKLIYDK
;
A
#
# COMPACT_ATOMS: atom_id res chain seq x y z
N MET A 1 2.82 -3.25 35.76
CA MET A 1 2.93 -4.72 35.43
C MET A 1 3.99 -4.95 34.40
N ASN A 2 4.54 -6.19 34.30
CA ASN A 2 5.50 -6.45 33.22
C ASN A 2 4.81 -6.64 31.86
N ARG A 3 5.60 -6.56 30.77
CA ARG A 3 5.08 -6.58 29.39
C ARG A 3 4.29 -7.86 29.08
N ARG A 4 4.77 -9.03 29.54
CA ARG A 4 4.07 -10.33 29.36
C ARG A 4 2.68 -10.31 30.03
N GLN A 5 2.60 -9.78 31.24
CA GLN A 5 1.32 -9.65 31.97
C GLN A 5 0.37 -8.69 31.27
N ALA A 6 0.88 -7.56 30.74
CA ALA A 6 0.09 -6.60 29.99
C ALA A 6 -0.49 -7.23 28.70
N ILE A 7 0.34 -7.96 27.94
CA ILE A 7 -0.12 -8.68 26.74
C ILE A 7 -1.20 -9.70 27.10
N LEU A 8 -0.97 -10.54 28.10
CA LEU A 8 -1.95 -11.56 28.50
C LEU A 8 -3.29 -10.95 28.91
N LYS A 9 -3.26 -9.84 29.66
CA LYS A 9 -4.48 -9.11 30.05
C LYS A 9 -5.19 -8.53 28.83
N ALA A 10 -4.44 -7.94 27.88
CA ALA A 10 -5.01 -7.40 26.65
C ALA A 10 -5.60 -8.50 25.75
N CYS A 11 -4.92 -9.67 25.59
CA CYS A 11 -5.47 -10.81 24.88
C CYS A 11 -6.82 -11.25 25.45
N LEU A 12 -6.96 -11.31 26.79
CA LEU A 12 -8.23 -11.66 27.44
C LEU A 12 -9.33 -10.63 27.18
N LEU A 13 -9.00 -9.34 27.11
CA LEU A 13 -9.96 -8.28 26.77
C LEU A 13 -10.42 -8.38 25.33
N LEU A 14 -9.49 -8.55 24.40
CA LEU A 14 -9.78 -8.71 22.95
C LEU A 14 -10.61 -9.96 22.68
N ARG A 15 -10.23 -11.11 23.24
CA ARG A 15 -10.97 -12.38 23.10
C ARG A 15 -12.43 -12.26 23.57
N ARG A 16 -12.70 -11.55 24.66
CA ARG A 16 -14.07 -11.34 25.15
C ARG A 16 -14.96 -10.56 24.20
N GLN A 17 -14.36 -9.82 23.27
CA GLN A 17 -15.03 -9.00 22.26
C GLN A 17 -14.87 -9.54 20.86
N ASP A 18 -14.48 -10.82 20.74
CA ASP A 18 -14.24 -11.51 19.45
C ASP A 18 -13.27 -10.76 18.52
N LYS A 19 -12.24 -10.12 19.14
CA LYS A 19 -11.18 -9.40 18.43
C LYS A 19 -9.92 -10.24 18.35
N GLU A 20 -9.05 -9.91 17.37
CA GLU A 20 -7.81 -10.62 17.12
C GLU A 20 -6.79 -10.40 18.25
N GLU A 21 -6.41 -11.48 18.96
CA GLU A 21 -5.50 -11.43 20.12
C GLU A 21 -4.06 -11.01 19.73
N SER A 22 -3.64 -11.27 18.49
CA SER A 22 -2.32 -10.89 18.00
C SER A 22 -2.06 -9.38 18.09
N LEU A 23 -3.13 -8.57 18.00
CA LEU A 23 -3.09 -7.12 18.19
C LEU A 23 -2.40 -6.73 19.51
N ALA A 24 -2.63 -7.46 20.60
CA ALA A 24 -2.06 -7.13 21.91
C ALA A 24 -0.53 -7.04 21.87
N LYS A 25 0.12 -8.02 21.26
CA LYS A 25 1.58 -8.04 21.17
C LYS A 25 2.11 -6.95 20.24
N PHE A 26 1.56 -6.86 19.02
CA PHE A 26 2.04 -5.90 18.02
C PHE A 26 1.81 -4.46 18.44
N LEU A 27 0.67 -4.16 19.06
CA LEU A 27 0.38 -2.81 19.57
C LEU A 27 1.40 -2.38 20.63
N LEU A 28 1.70 -3.25 21.61
CA LEU A 28 2.67 -2.90 22.64
C LEU A 28 4.08 -2.72 22.05
N MET A 29 4.49 -3.61 21.15
CA MET A 29 5.78 -3.55 20.47
C MET A 29 5.92 -2.25 19.64
N TYR A 30 4.92 -1.90 18.86
CA TYR A 30 4.91 -0.69 18.03
C TYR A 30 4.84 0.59 18.87
N MET A 31 4.03 0.58 19.94
CA MET A 31 3.95 1.71 20.86
C MET A 31 5.30 2.01 21.53
N LEU A 32 6.10 0.98 21.81
CA LEU A 32 7.44 1.10 22.38
C LEU A 32 8.54 1.36 21.34
N ASP A 33 8.20 1.35 20.04
CA ASP A 33 9.11 1.52 18.90
C ASP A 33 10.30 0.54 18.93
N GLU A 34 10.01 -0.73 19.22
CA GLU A 34 11.01 -1.80 19.37
C GLU A 34 10.91 -2.82 18.24
N THR A 35 12.06 -3.36 17.82
CA THR A 35 12.10 -4.52 16.92
C THR A 35 11.59 -5.78 17.62
N THR A 36 11.19 -6.80 16.86
CA THR A 36 10.73 -8.07 17.41
C THR A 36 11.78 -8.71 18.35
N GLU A 37 13.05 -8.61 18.03
CA GLU A 37 14.14 -9.13 18.85
C GLU A 37 14.28 -8.35 20.17
N GLN A 38 14.34 -7.01 20.10
CA GLN A 38 14.42 -6.13 21.27
C GLN A 38 13.23 -6.38 22.20
N PHE A 39 12.03 -6.43 21.64
CA PHE A 39 10.80 -6.63 22.40
C PHE A 39 10.76 -8.01 23.07
N SER A 40 11.16 -9.08 22.36
CA SER A 40 11.14 -10.44 22.90
C SER A 40 12.10 -10.64 24.07
N ASN A 41 13.24 -9.96 24.04
CA ASN A 41 14.25 -10.02 25.12
C ASN A 41 13.81 -9.27 26.38
N LYS A 42 12.82 -8.37 26.28
CA LYS A 42 12.37 -7.49 27.36
C LYS A 42 10.98 -7.82 27.92
N LEU A 43 10.43 -9.00 27.63
CA LEU A 43 9.07 -9.38 28.05
C LEU A 43 8.88 -9.41 29.58
N SER A 44 9.94 -9.56 30.37
CA SER A 44 9.91 -9.53 31.83
C SER A 44 10.05 -8.11 32.42
N GLU A 45 10.41 -7.12 31.61
CA GLU A 45 10.56 -5.74 32.06
C GLU A 45 9.19 -5.12 32.42
N GLU A 46 9.21 -4.31 33.48
CA GLU A 46 8.03 -3.54 33.92
C GLU A 46 7.76 -2.38 32.96
N LEU A 47 6.48 -2.17 32.66
CA LEU A 47 6.02 -0.96 31.98
C LEU A 47 5.97 0.20 32.97
N LEU A 48 6.34 1.38 32.48
CA LEU A 48 6.02 2.63 33.19
C LEU A 48 4.49 2.79 33.27
N ILE A 49 4.02 3.43 34.35
CA ILE A 49 2.57 3.64 34.54
C ILE A 49 1.92 4.33 33.34
N GLU A 50 2.60 5.32 32.77
CA GLU A 50 2.13 6.04 31.56
C GLU A 50 2.06 5.15 30.32
N GLN A 51 3.05 4.25 30.13
CA GLN A 51 3.05 3.28 29.04
C GLN A 51 1.92 2.27 29.20
N GLU A 52 1.72 1.78 30.41
CA GLU A 52 0.64 0.83 30.74
C GLU A 52 -0.74 1.46 30.47
N ASN A 53 -0.98 2.67 30.95
CA ASN A 53 -2.24 3.39 30.75
C ASN A 53 -2.49 3.62 29.25
N ARG A 54 -1.51 4.20 28.54
CA ARG A 54 -1.61 4.43 27.09
C ARG A 54 -1.89 3.14 26.31
N TYR A 55 -1.22 2.05 26.68
CA TYR A 55 -1.44 0.76 26.03
C TYR A 55 -2.88 0.27 26.18
N PHE A 56 -3.43 0.29 27.39
CA PHE A 56 -4.81 -0.15 27.61
C PHE A 56 -5.85 0.82 27.02
N ASP A 57 -5.56 2.12 26.95
CA ASP A 57 -6.41 3.08 26.25
C ASP A 57 -6.50 2.75 24.74
N LEU A 58 -5.37 2.40 24.10
CA LEU A 58 -5.35 1.99 22.70
C LEU A 58 -6.05 0.63 22.48
N ILE A 59 -5.90 -0.34 23.38
CA ILE A 59 -6.67 -1.61 23.36
C ILE A 59 -8.17 -1.32 23.44
N ASN A 60 -8.60 -0.47 24.35
CA ASN A 60 -10.01 -0.10 24.50
C ASN A 60 -10.52 0.63 23.25
N LYS A 61 -9.70 1.48 22.64
CA LYS A 61 -10.06 2.16 21.38
C LYS A 61 -10.27 1.16 20.25
N ASN A 62 -9.39 0.17 20.09
CA ASN A 62 -9.63 -0.91 19.12
C ASN A 62 -10.93 -1.67 19.41
N ILE A 63 -11.18 -2.01 20.67
CA ILE A 63 -12.39 -2.75 21.05
C ILE A 63 -13.66 -1.96 20.74
N ASN A 64 -13.70 -0.67 21.07
CA ASN A 64 -14.91 0.14 20.98
C ASN A 64 -15.16 0.73 19.59
N GLU A 65 -14.10 1.04 18.85
CA GLU A 65 -14.16 1.78 17.60
C GLU A 65 -13.67 0.96 16.38
N ASP A 66 -13.19 -0.26 16.60
CA ASP A 66 -12.58 -1.12 15.57
C ASP A 66 -11.37 -0.48 14.87
N THR A 67 -10.65 0.40 15.59
CA THR A 67 -9.52 1.15 15.04
C THR A 67 -8.37 0.21 14.67
N PRO A 68 -7.92 0.16 13.42
CA PRO A 68 -6.81 -0.69 12.99
C PRO A 68 -5.49 -0.35 13.71
N LEU A 69 -4.58 -1.33 13.82
CA LEU A 69 -3.28 -1.16 14.47
C LEU A 69 -2.50 0.04 13.90
N SER A 70 -2.41 0.16 12.57
CA SER A 70 -1.72 1.27 11.90
C SER A 70 -2.26 2.65 12.29
N HIS A 71 -3.57 2.78 12.49
CA HIS A 71 -4.22 4.01 12.93
C HIS A 71 -4.09 4.27 14.43
N LEU A 72 -3.96 3.22 15.25
CA LEU A 72 -3.70 3.37 16.69
C LEU A 72 -2.31 3.94 16.95
N VAL A 73 -1.31 3.49 16.20
CA VAL A 73 0.09 3.89 16.37
C VAL A 73 0.52 5.02 15.44
N GLY A 74 -0.23 5.27 14.34
CA GLY A 74 0.04 6.31 13.34
C GLY A 74 1.05 5.89 12.27
N PHE A 75 1.43 4.63 12.21
CA PHE A 75 2.34 4.09 11.18
C PHE A 75 2.09 2.60 10.94
N ASP A 76 2.66 2.09 9.83
CA ASP A 76 2.75 0.67 9.55
C ASP A 76 4.13 0.32 8.98
N TYR A 77 4.48 -0.97 9.01
CA TYR A 77 5.67 -1.48 8.35
C TYR A 77 5.29 -2.07 6.99
N PHE A 78 6.09 -1.73 5.99
CA PHE A 78 5.96 -2.25 4.64
C PHE A 78 7.36 -2.45 4.07
N TYR A 79 7.69 -3.63 3.57
CA TYR A 79 9.01 -3.96 3.05
C TYR A 79 10.14 -3.61 4.05
N ASP A 80 9.96 -3.96 5.32
CA ASP A 80 10.86 -3.66 6.45
C ASP A 80 11.11 -2.16 6.71
N ARG A 81 10.24 -1.27 6.18
CA ARG A 81 10.31 0.19 6.35
C ARG A 81 9.09 0.72 7.06
N LYS A 82 9.32 1.73 7.88
CA LYS A 82 8.24 2.42 8.61
C LYS A 82 7.63 3.50 7.73
N PHE A 83 6.30 3.44 7.58
CA PHE A 83 5.50 4.41 6.84
C PHE A 83 4.45 5.04 7.75
N LYS A 84 4.39 6.35 7.78
CA LYS A 84 3.32 7.09 8.43
C LYS A 84 1.98 6.77 7.76
N VAL A 85 0.97 6.51 8.58
CA VAL A 85 -0.41 6.24 8.17
C VAL A 85 -1.34 7.20 8.88
N THR A 86 -2.28 7.78 8.13
CA THR A 86 -3.37 8.60 8.65
C THR A 86 -4.65 8.24 7.89
N LYS A 87 -5.79 8.76 8.31
CA LYS A 87 -7.07 8.61 7.60
C LYS A 87 -7.11 9.21 6.18
N ASP A 88 -6.03 9.89 5.77
CA ASP A 88 -5.95 10.52 4.44
C ASP A 88 -5.24 9.62 3.41
N VAL A 89 -4.74 8.45 3.81
CA VAL A 89 -4.06 7.46 2.94
C VAL A 89 -4.53 6.04 3.23
N LEU A 90 -4.53 5.19 2.21
CA LEU A 90 -4.75 3.76 2.38
C LEU A 90 -3.62 3.17 3.24
N SER A 91 -3.98 2.39 4.25
CA SER A 91 -2.99 1.63 5.02
C SER A 91 -2.26 0.62 4.12
N PRO A 92 -0.94 0.43 4.28
CA PRO A 92 -0.18 -0.56 3.52
C PRO A 92 -0.83 -1.95 3.54
N ARG A 93 -0.81 -2.64 2.38
CA ARG A 93 -1.36 -3.99 2.24
C ARG A 93 -0.25 -4.95 1.81
N MET A 94 -0.26 -6.16 2.34
CA MET A 94 0.74 -7.18 2.00
C MET A 94 0.69 -7.57 0.52
N GLU A 95 -0.49 -7.53 -0.10
CA GLU A 95 -0.68 -7.79 -1.52
C GLU A 95 0.10 -6.81 -2.40
N THR A 96 0.27 -5.56 -1.94
CA THR A 96 1.06 -4.55 -2.66
C THR A 96 2.58 -4.87 -2.62
N GLU A 97 3.07 -5.62 -1.63
CA GLU A 97 4.46 -6.11 -1.63
C GLU A 97 4.72 -7.07 -2.80
N GLU A 98 3.72 -7.86 -3.16
CA GLU A 98 3.83 -8.79 -4.29
C GLU A 98 3.85 -8.06 -5.64
N LEU A 99 3.10 -6.95 -5.77
CA LEU A 99 3.22 -6.07 -6.93
C LEU A 99 4.66 -5.56 -7.06
N ILE A 100 5.24 -5.06 -5.99
CA ILE A 100 6.64 -4.58 -5.98
C ILE A 100 7.60 -5.71 -6.35
N TYR A 101 7.43 -6.91 -5.79
CA TYR A 101 8.25 -8.07 -6.13
C TYR A 101 8.24 -8.36 -7.65
N LYS A 102 7.06 -8.34 -8.29
CA LYS A 102 6.94 -8.56 -9.74
C LYS A 102 7.60 -7.46 -10.57
N VAL A 103 7.48 -6.21 -10.12
CA VAL A 103 8.17 -5.08 -10.76
C VAL A 103 9.69 -5.22 -10.65
N LEU A 104 10.21 -5.54 -9.47
CA LEU A 104 11.63 -5.76 -9.24
C LEU A 104 12.18 -6.95 -10.04
N GLU A 105 11.40 -8.04 -10.14
CA GLU A 105 11.74 -9.19 -10.98
C GLU A 105 11.87 -8.78 -12.46
N TYR A 106 10.94 -7.96 -12.97
CA TYR A 106 10.98 -7.43 -14.33
C TYR A 106 12.21 -6.53 -14.55
N ILE A 107 12.48 -5.59 -13.66
CA ILE A 107 13.64 -4.68 -13.73
C ILE A 107 14.96 -5.46 -13.71
N LYS A 108 15.06 -6.49 -12.85
CA LYS A 108 16.25 -7.36 -12.73
C LYS A 108 16.54 -8.12 -14.03
N LYS A 109 15.49 -8.59 -14.73
CA LYS A 109 15.63 -9.31 -16.02
C LYS A 109 15.89 -8.38 -17.20
N SER A 110 15.59 -7.11 -17.08
CA SER A 110 15.80 -6.13 -18.15
C SER A 110 17.28 -5.83 -18.37
N LYS A 111 17.66 -5.61 -19.63
CA LYS A 111 19.01 -5.17 -20.04
C LYS A 111 19.21 -3.65 -19.94
N LYS A 112 18.15 -2.87 -19.61
CA LYS A 112 18.26 -1.41 -19.43
C LYS A 112 19.07 -1.08 -18.18
N ASP A 113 19.93 -0.08 -18.26
CA ASP A 113 20.74 0.43 -17.13
C ASP A 113 20.03 1.53 -16.33
N SER A 114 18.97 2.10 -16.92
CA SER A 114 18.17 3.15 -16.28
C SER A 114 16.68 2.93 -16.50
N PHE A 115 15.88 3.42 -15.56
CA PHE A 115 14.42 3.41 -15.63
C PHE A 115 13.83 4.74 -15.20
N ARG A 116 12.87 5.24 -15.96
CA ARG A 116 11.96 6.30 -15.55
C ARG A 116 10.61 5.66 -15.20
N ILE A 117 10.20 5.79 -13.95
CA ILE A 117 9.06 5.08 -13.35
C ILE A 117 8.02 6.10 -12.93
N LEU A 118 6.74 5.81 -13.23
CA LEU A 118 5.60 6.59 -12.77
C LEU A 118 4.75 5.71 -11.83
N ASP A 119 4.53 6.19 -10.61
CA ASP A 119 3.59 5.63 -9.65
C ASP A 119 2.33 6.50 -9.62
N LEU A 120 1.23 6.00 -10.19
CA LEU A 120 -0.08 6.66 -10.23
C LEU A 120 -0.93 6.23 -9.04
N CYS A 121 -1.64 7.16 -8.42
CA CYS A 121 -2.42 6.94 -7.20
C CYS A 121 -1.51 6.47 -6.05
N THR A 122 -0.42 7.21 -5.81
CA THR A 122 0.68 6.80 -4.93
C THR A 122 0.27 6.67 -3.45
N GLY A 123 -0.81 7.32 -3.02
CA GLY A 123 -1.29 7.30 -1.65
C GLY A 123 -0.22 7.74 -0.65
N SER A 124 0.20 6.84 0.24
CA SER A 124 1.27 7.08 1.23
C SER A 124 2.69 6.99 0.67
N GLY A 125 2.84 6.75 -0.65
CA GLY A 125 4.13 6.67 -1.33
C GLY A 125 4.82 5.30 -1.23
N ILE A 126 4.16 4.27 -0.70
CA ILE A 126 4.79 2.96 -0.41
C ILE A 126 5.41 2.32 -1.63
N ILE A 127 4.76 2.36 -2.81
CA ILE A 127 5.27 1.76 -4.05
C ILE A 127 6.51 2.52 -4.51
N ALA A 128 6.40 3.84 -4.72
CA ALA A 128 7.48 4.67 -5.22
C ALA A 128 8.72 4.62 -4.31
N ILE A 129 8.53 4.76 -3.00
CA ILE A 129 9.60 4.77 -1.99
C ILE A 129 10.30 3.41 -1.94
N THR A 130 9.52 2.31 -1.89
CA THR A 130 10.10 0.97 -1.83
C THR A 130 10.88 0.66 -3.09
N LEU A 131 10.34 0.95 -4.28
CA LEU A 131 11.09 0.76 -5.53
C LEU A 131 12.38 1.59 -5.57
N LYS A 132 12.36 2.84 -5.11
CA LYS A 132 13.55 3.68 -5.02
C LYS A 132 14.63 3.08 -4.14
N LYS A 133 14.25 2.43 -3.06
CA LYS A 133 15.18 1.83 -2.09
C LYS A 133 15.69 0.44 -2.53
N GLU A 134 14.86 -0.35 -3.22
CA GLU A 134 15.22 -1.70 -3.66
C GLU A 134 16.02 -1.75 -4.97
N ILE A 135 15.85 -0.75 -5.85
CA ILE A 135 16.57 -0.71 -7.14
C ILE A 135 17.95 -0.07 -6.96
N VAL A 136 18.90 -0.81 -6.40
CA VAL A 136 20.25 -0.28 -6.06
C VAL A 136 21.26 -0.36 -7.20
N LYS A 137 21.05 -1.22 -8.21
CA LYS A 137 22.05 -1.50 -9.27
C LYS A 137 21.79 -0.75 -10.57
N LYS A 138 20.71 0.04 -10.67
CA LYS A 138 20.30 0.75 -11.87
C LYS A 138 19.91 2.18 -11.49
N TYR A 139 20.18 3.11 -12.38
CA TYR A 139 19.70 4.47 -12.16
C TYR A 139 18.18 4.53 -12.29
N THR A 140 17.51 5.18 -11.34
CA THR A 140 16.05 5.34 -11.38
C THR A 140 15.64 6.77 -11.11
N GLU A 141 14.83 7.32 -12.00
CA GLU A 141 14.01 8.50 -11.79
C GLU A 141 12.59 8.04 -11.48
N ILE A 142 12.06 8.40 -10.33
CA ILE A 142 10.69 8.02 -9.94
C ILE A 142 9.85 9.28 -9.77
N VAL A 143 8.74 9.31 -10.49
CA VAL A 143 7.67 10.29 -10.35
C VAL A 143 6.49 9.58 -9.69
N ALA A 144 5.92 10.19 -8.66
CA ALA A 144 4.75 9.67 -7.96
C ALA A 144 3.65 10.73 -7.97
N SER A 145 2.43 10.34 -8.24
CA SER A 145 1.33 11.29 -8.32
C SER A 145 0.08 10.80 -7.59
N ASP A 146 -0.68 11.75 -7.08
CA ASP A 146 -1.97 11.54 -6.46
C ASP A 146 -2.85 12.76 -6.67
N ILE A 147 -4.16 12.58 -6.68
CA ILE A 147 -5.14 13.68 -6.73
C ILE A 147 -5.26 14.38 -5.38
N SER A 148 -5.01 13.67 -4.28
CA SER A 148 -5.12 14.14 -2.91
C SER A 148 -3.84 14.84 -2.45
N GLU A 149 -3.92 16.16 -2.19
CA GLU A 149 -2.82 16.91 -1.57
C GLU A 149 -2.42 16.37 -0.20
N LYS A 150 -3.41 15.86 0.56
CA LYS A 150 -3.16 15.28 1.87
C LYS A 150 -2.36 13.98 1.77
N ALA A 151 -2.72 13.12 0.81
CA ALA A 151 -1.97 11.91 0.54
C ALA A 151 -0.52 12.25 0.13
N LEU A 152 -0.34 13.20 -0.79
CA LEU A 152 0.99 13.66 -1.21
C LEU A 152 1.82 14.22 -0.05
N SER A 153 1.20 14.96 0.89
CA SER A 153 1.90 15.45 2.09
C SER A 153 2.45 14.29 2.94
N ILE A 154 1.66 13.20 3.11
CA ILE A 154 2.12 11.99 3.82
C ILE A 154 3.19 11.25 3.01
N ALA A 155 3.04 11.15 1.68
CA ALA A 155 4.03 10.51 0.82
C ALA A 155 5.38 11.22 0.84
N ILE A 156 5.40 12.55 0.84
CA ILE A 156 6.61 13.37 0.96
C ILE A 156 7.28 13.13 2.30
N GLU A 157 6.54 13.19 3.41
CA GLU A 157 7.07 12.90 4.75
C GLU A 157 7.64 11.48 4.85
N ASN A 158 6.95 10.49 4.26
CA ASN A 158 7.43 9.12 4.19
C ASN A 158 8.71 8.98 3.35
N ALA A 159 8.81 9.72 2.24
CA ALA A 159 10.01 9.71 1.40
C ALA A 159 11.21 10.31 2.14
N ASP A 160 11.01 11.43 2.85
CA ASP A 160 12.04 12.07 3.67
C ASP A 160 12.52 11.12 4.78
N ASN A 161 11.60 10.53 5.54
CA ASN A 161 11.90 9.60 6.61
C ASN A 161 12.64 8.35 6.13
N ASN A 162 12.41 7.93 4.88
CA ASN A 162 13.09 6.78 4.27
C ASN A 162 14.28 7.17 3.40
N ASN A 163 14.67 8.46 3.34
CA ASN A 163 15.75 8.97 2.49
C ASN A 163 15.58 8.50 1.02
N ALA A 164 14.39 8.67 0.46
CA ALA A 164 14.03 8.31 -0.91
C ALA A 164 13.80 9.59 -1.74
N ASN A 165 14.68 9.83 -2.73
CA ASN A 165 14.54 10.99 -3.63
C ASN A 165 13.50 10.66 -4.72
N ILE A 166 12.30 11.27 -4.63
CA ILE A 166 11.15 11.05 -5.51
C ILE A 166 10.56 12.41 -5.88
N THR A 167 10.10 12.55 -7.12
CA THR A 167 9.34 13.72 -7.57
C THR A 167 7.86 13.48 -7.35
N PHE A 168 7.21 14.28 -6.49
CA PHE A 168 5.77 14.19 -6.24
C PHE A 168 5.01 15.24 -7.04
N ILE A 169 3.89 14.84 -7.66
CA ILE A 169 3.05 15.71 -8.50
C ILE A 169 1.59 15.52 -8.12
N LYS A 170 0.89 16.63 -7.83
CA LYS A 170 -0.57 16.58 -7.73
C LYS A 170 -1.16 16.46 -9.13
N SER A 171 -1.89 15.38 -9.39
CA SER A 171 -2.47 15.09 -10.70
C SER A 171 -3.71 14.19 -10.57
N ASP A 172 -4.76 14.49 -11.32
CA ASP A 172 -5.79 13.51 -11.63
C ASP A 172 -5.24 12.63 -12.76
N LEU A 173 -4.84 11.41 -12.40
CA LEU A 173 -4.10 10.50 -13.27
C LEU A 173 -2.98 11.22 -14.04
N PHE A 174 -3.13 11.42 -15.35
CA PHE A 174 -2.11 11.97 -16.23
C PHE A 174 -2.16 13.50 -16.45
N ASP A 175 -3.14 14.21 -15.91
CA ASP A 175 -3.42 15.62 -16.27
C ASP A 175 -2.19 16.55 -16.15
N ASN A 176 -1.38 16.35 -15.10
CA ASN A 176 -0.17 17.14 -14.87
C ASN A 176 1.13 16.33 -15.08
N ILE A 177 1.02 15.15 -15.69
CA ILE A 177 2.18 14.30 -15.95
C ILE A 177 2.78 14.62 -17.33
N SER A 178 4.09 14.64 -17.42
CA SER A 178 4.82 14.90 -18.65
C SER A 178 5.96 13.92 -18.91
N GLY A 179 6.24 13.71 -20.18
CA GLY A 179 7.33 12.85 -20.63
C GLY A 179 6.92 11.39 -20.79
N LYS A 180 7.92 10.52 -20.99
CA LYS A 180 7.74 9.09 -21.23
C LYS A 180 8.33 8.28 -20.10
N PHE A 181 7.70 7.15 -19.75
CA PHE A 181 8.10 6.28 -18.66
C PHE A 181 8.35 4.86 -19.18
N ASP A 182 9.34 4.20 -18.59
CA ASP A 182 9.62 2.80 -18.86
C ASP A 182 8.65 1.89 -18.10
N LEU A 183 8.20 2.34 -16.95
CA LEU A 183 7.21 1.65 -16.13
C LEU A 183 6.16 2.65 -15.65
N ILE A 184 4.89 2.26 -15.78
CA ILE A 184 3.75 2.89 -15.10
C ILE A 184 3.23 1.86 -14.11
N ILE A 185 3.14 2.22 -12.84
CA ILE A 185 2.71 1.34 -11.78
C ILE A 185 1.54 2.00 -11.08
N SER A 186 0.53 1.26 -10.71
CA SER A 186 -0.58 1.79 -9.94
C SER A 186 -1.27 0.71 -9.11
N ASN A 187 -1.64 1.08 -7.89
CA ASN A 187 -2.68 0.43 -7.10
C ASN A 187 -3.85 1.44 -6.99
N PRO A 188 -4.67 1.59 -8.05
CA PRO A 188 -5.73 2.57 -8.05
C PRO A 188 -6.94 2.07 -7.24
N PRO A 189 -7.89 2.93 -6.88
CA PRO A 189 -9.16 2.48 -6.31
C PRO A 189 -9.84 1.49 -7.27
N TYR A 190 -10.29 0.35 -6.73
CA TYR A 190 -10.86 -0.73 -7.55
C TYR A 190 -12.10 -1.40 -6.97
N ILE A 191 -12.57 -0.98 -5.80
CA ILE A 191 -13.76 -1.55 -5.17
C ILE A 191 -15.00 -0.92 -5.79
N SER A 192 -15.93 -1.76 -6.27
CA SER A 192 -17.21 -1.27 -6.74
C SER A 192 -18.03 -0.68 -5.60
N TYR A 193 -18.74 0.42 -5.85
CA TYR A 193 -19.68 0.96 -4.86
C TYR A 193 -20.78 -0.04 -4.46
N LYS A 194 -21.09 -1.02 -5.31
CA LYS A 194 -22.04 -2.10 -5.00
C LYS A 194 -21.52 -3.03 -3.90
N ASP A 195 -20.20 -3.20 -3.83
CA ASP A 195 -19.54 -4.11 -2.89
C ASP A 195 -19.27 -3.47 -1.53
N LYS A 196 -19.65 -2.19 -1.35
CA LYS A 196 -19.45 -1.45 -0.09
C LYS A 196 -19.99 -2.21 1.12
N ILE A 197 -21.13 -2.91 0.96
CA ILE A 197 -21.78 -3.66 2.04
C ILE A 197 -20.94 -4.86 2.51
N THR A 198 -20.00 -5.34 1.71
CA THR A 198 -19.14 -6.49 2.04
C THR A 198 -17.81 -6.07 2.69
N ILE A 199 -17.52 -4.77 2.70
CA ILE A 199 -16.28 -4.23 3.25
C ILE A 199 -16.40 -4.10 4.76
N LYS A 200 -15.35 -4.49 5.47
CA LYS A 200 -15.30 -4.36 6.93
C LYS A 200 -15.43 -2.90 7.35
N ASP A 201 -16.17 -2.66 8.45
CA ASP A 201 -16.37 -1.32 9.00
C ASP A 201 -15.04 -0.62 9.33
N SER A 202 -14.04 -1.36 9.79
CA SER A 202 -12.69 -0.81 10.06
C SER A 202 -12.04 -0.21 8.81
N VAL A 203 -12.23 -0.80 7.63
CA VAL A 203 -11.74 -0.24 6.36
C VAL A 203 -12.55 1.00 5.97
N LEU A 204 -13.88 0.93 6.07
CA LEU A 204 -14.77 2.05 5.69
C LEU A 204 -14.59 3.29 6.58
N ASN A 205 -14.24 3.10 7.84
CA ASN A 205 -14.13 4.17 8.82
C ASN A 205 -12.74 4.82 8.87
N TYR A 206 -11.69 4.08 8.46
CA TYR A 206 -10.31 4.50 8.64
C TYR A 206 -9.53 4.71 7.35
N ASP A 207 -9.83 4.00 6.28
CA ASP A 207 -9.23 4.27 4.98
C ASP A 207 -10.07 5.28 4.17
N PRO A 208 -9.46 6.20 3.41
CA PRO A 208 -10.23 7.20 2.67
C PRO A 208 -11.01 6.56 1.52
N HIS A 209 -12.31 6.88 1.42
CA HIS A 209 -13.18 6.35 0.36
C HIS A 209 -12.65 6.64 -1.04
N LEU A 210 -11.93 7.75 -1.23
CA LEU A 210 -11.27 8.09 -2.48
C LEU A 210 -10.21 7.06 -2.91
N ALA A 211 -9.59 6.37 -1.95
CA ALA A 211 -8.60 5.33 -2.22
C ALA A 211 -9.21 3.92 -2.36
N LEU A 212 -10.50 3.76 -2.08
CA LEU A 212 -11.17 2.46 -2.08
C LEU A 212 -12.05 2.27 -3.32
N PHE A 213 -12.92 3.24 -3.59
CA PHE A 213 -14.05 3.03 -4.50
C PHE A 213 -13.81 3.59 -5.89
N ALA A 214 -14.27 2.83 -6.89
CA ALA A 214 -14.28 3.24 -8.28
C ALA A 214 -15.64 2.95 -8.93
N GLU A 215 -16.00 3.79 -9.90
CA GLU A 215 -17.15 3.59 -10.77
C GLU A 215 -16.92 2.42 -11.75
N GLU A 216 -17.93 2.15 -12.60
CA GLU A 216 -17.88 1.12 -13.64
C GLU A 216 -17.53 -0.27 -13.04
N ASP A 217 -18.18 -0.63 -11.92
CA ASP A 217 -17.90 -1.88 -11.21
C ASP A 217 -16.40 -2.07 -10.89
N GLY A 218 -15.76 -0.99 -10.43
CA GLY A 218 -14.35 -1.00 -9.99
C GLY A 218 -13.32 -0.85 -11.12
N ILE A 219 -13.74 -0.62 -12.38
CA ILE A 219 -12.84 -0.64 -13.55
C ILE A 219 -12.44 0.76 -14.05
N TYR A 220 -13.11 1.80 -13.58
CA TYR A 220 -12.96 3.16 -14.09
C TYR A 220 -11.48 3.61 -14.21
N PHE A 221 -10.69 3.48 -13.15
CA PHE A 221 -9.30 3.96 -13.15
C PHE A 221 -8.41 3.12 -14.06
N TYR A 222 -8.58 1.79 -14.09
CA TYR A 222 -7.82 0.94 -15.02
C TYR A 222 -8.10 1.33 -16.47
N ARG A 223 -9.38 1.51 -16.82
CA ARG A 223 -9.76 1.94 -18.17
C ARG A 223 -9.10 3.27 -18.52
N LYS A 224 -9.22 4.29 -17.65
CA LYS A 224 -8.61 5.60 -17.87
C LYS A 224 -7.10 5.54 -18.02
N ILE A 225 -6.42 4.73 -17.20
CA ILE A 225 -4.98 4.58 -17.28
C ILE A 225 -4.58 3.86 -18.57
N ILE A 226 -5.22 2.75 -18.91
CA ILE A 226 -4.88 1.96 -20.12
C ILE A 226 -5.12 2.78 -21.40
N GLU A 227 -6.26 3.46 -21.53
CA GLU A 227 -6.60 4.30 -22.69
C GLU A 227 -5.57 5.40 -22.97
N ASN A 228 -4.96 5.96 -21.91
CA ASN A 228 -4.03 7.08 -22.04
C ASN A 228 -2.56 6.67 -21.99
N ALA A 229 -2.24 5.50 -21.44
CA ALA A 229 -0.87 5.08 -21.14
C ALA A 229 0.06 5.10 -22.37
N VAL A 230 -0.43 4.81 -23.58
CA VAL A 230 0.36 4.85 -24.83
C VAL A 230 1.03 6.21 -25.05
N HIS A 231 0.41 7.29 -24.57
CA HIS A 231 0.95 8.65 -24.68
C HIS A 231 2.09 8.92 -23.67
N TYR A 232 2.23 8.08 -22.66
CA TYR A 232 3.19 8.24 -21.56
C TYR A 232 4.19 7.08 -21.46
N LEU A 233 3.99 5.97 -22.15
CA LEU A 233 4.94 4.87 -22.20
C LEU A 233 6.08 5.16 -23.18
N SER A 234 7.31 4.80 -22.79
CA SER A 234 8.45 4.69 -23.70
C SER A 234 8.23 3.52 -24.68
N LYS A 235 9.13 3.38 -25.68
CA LYS A 235 8.97 2.40 -26.76
C LYS A 235 8.68 0.98 -26.30
N ASP A 236 9.28 0.56 -25.18
CA ASP A 236 9.12 -0.79 -24.62
C ASP A 236 8.62 -0.69 -23.17
N GLY A 237 7.81 0.35 -22.91
CA GLY A 237 7.26 0.63 -21.59
C GLY A 237 6.19 -0.40 -21.21
N VAL A 238 6.04 -0.60 -19.92
CA VAL A 238 5.17 -1.62 -19.32
C VAL A 238 4.31 -1.00 -18.22
N ILE A 239 3.07 -1.48 -18.12
CA ILE A 239 2.18 -1.12 -17.01
C ILE A 239 2.12 -2.29 -16.03
N PHE A 240 2.14 -1.99 -14.75
CA PHE A 240 1.81 -2.92 -13.67
C PHE A 240 0.68 -2.37 -12.81
N PHE A 241 -0.32 -3.22 -12.56
CA PHE A 241 -1.42 -2.90 -11.66
C PHE A 241 -1.52 -3.92 -10.53
N GLU A 242 -1.88 -3.44 -9.33
CA GLU A 242 -2.63 -4.27 -8.40
C GLU A 242 -4.09 -4.29 -8.85
N ILE A 243 -4.76 -5.45 -8.79
CA ILE A 243 -6.14 -5.63 -9.23
C ILE A 243 -6.98 -6.36 -8.18
N GLY A 244 -8.29 -6.16 -8.20
CA GLY A 244 -9.22 -7.01 -7.49
C GLY A 244 -9.18 -8.46 -8.01
N TYR A 245 -9.34 -9.43 -7.11
CA TYR A 245 -9.20 -10.85 -7.43
C TYR A 245 -10.20 -11.38 -8.47
N ASP A 246 -11.28 -10.66 -8.71
CA ASP A 246 -12.37 -10.98 -9.65
C ASP A 246 -12.36 -10.08 -10.92
N GLN A 247 -11.32 -9.26 -11.10
CA GLN A 247 -11.27 -8.26 -12.19
C GLN A 247 -10.45 -8.71 -13.41
N LYS A 248 -9.85 -9.89 -13.36
CA LYS A 248 -8.93 -10.41 -14.39
C LYS A 248 -9.50 -10.31 -15.81
N GLU A 249 -10.69 -10.84 -16.04
CA GLU A 249 -11.32 -10.90 -17.37
C GLU A 249 -11.55 -9.48 -17.92
N LYS A 250 -12.01 -8.57 -17.06
CA LYS A 250 -12.21 -7.16 -17.43
C LYS A 250 -10.89 -6.46 -17.81
N ILE A 251 -9.80 -6.74 -17.08
CA ILE A 251 -8.47 -6.19 -17.38
C ILE A 251 -7.93 -6.78 -18.70
N PHE A 252 -8.14 -8.07 -18.96
CA PHE A 252 -7.79 -8.68 -20.25
C PHE A 252 -8.54 -8.01 -21.40
N GLU A 253 -9.84 -7.78 -21.27
CA GLU A 253 -10.65 -7.13 -22.29
C GLU A 253 -10.18 -5.68 -22.54
N LEU A 254 -9.97 -4.90 -21.48
CA LEU A 254 -9.44 -3.54 -21.57
C LEU A 254 -8.06 -3.51 -22.27
N GLY A 255 -7.16 -4.41 -21.87
CA GLY A 255 -5.85 -4.53 -22.51
C GLY A 255 -5.97 -4.82 -24.00
N LYS A 256 -6.75 -5.84 -24.37
CA LYS A 256 -6.98 -6.23 -25.77
C LYS A 256 -7.55 -5.10 -26.62
N ASN A 257 -8.55 -4.38 -26.10
CA ASN A 257 -9.22 -3.29 -26.81
C ASN A 257 -8.31 -2.07 -27.03
N ASN A 258 -7.20 -1.98 -26.28
CA ASN A 258 -6.22 -0.90 -26.36
C ASN A 258 -4.84 -1.38 -26.86
N ASN A 259 -4.78 -2.53 -27.55
CA ASN A 259 -3.55 -3.12 -28.11
C ASN A 259 -2.47 -3.42 -27.05
N PHE A 260 -2.86 -3.93 -25.89
CA PHE A 260 -1.94 -4.42 -24.88
C PHE A 260 -2.00 -5.94 -24.76
N ILE A 261 -0.86 -6.58 -24.68
CA ILE A 261 -0.73 -7.97 -24.24
C ILE A 261 -0.76 -7.97 -22.73
N THR A 262 -1.77 -8.60 -22.15
CA THR A 262 -1.99 -8.65 -20.70
C THR A 262 -1.55 -10.00 -20.11
N THR A 263 -0.87 -9.97 -18.98
CA THR A 263 -0.52 -11.15 -18.18
C THR A 263 -0.98 -10.88 -16.75
N VAL A 264 -1.71 -11.82 -16.15
CA VAL A 264 -2.13 -11.70 -14.74
C VAL A 264 -1.40 -12.75 -13.90
N TYR A 265 -0.89 -12.32 -12.75
CA TYR A 265 -0.21 -13.16 -11.76
C TYR A 265 -1.07 -13.27 -10.51
N LYS A 266 -0.99 -14.44 -9.88
CA LYS A 266 -1.65 -14.71 -8.62
C LYS A 266 -0.78 -14.31 -7.45
N ASP A 267 -1.43 -13.96 -6.33
CA ASP A 267 -0.81 -13.73 -5.04
C ASP A 267 -0.51 -15.05 -4.30
N ILE A 268 0.10 -14.97 -3.12
CA ILE A 268 0.42 -16.13 -2.27
C ILE A 268 -0.83 -16.93 -1.87
N ASN A 269 -2.03 -16.32 -1.92
CA ASN A 269 -3.30 -16.96 -1.62
C ASN A 269 -3.98 -17.53 -2.88
N ASP A 270 -3.26 -17.67 -3.98
CA ASP A 270 -3.74 -18.18 -5.28
C ASP A 270 -4.87 -17.34 -5.92
N ARG A 271 -4.96 -16.03 -5.57
CA ARG A 271 -5.92 -15.09 -6.12
C ARG A 271 -5.27 -14.22 -7.18
N ASP A 272 -5.96 -13.95 -8.28
CA ASP A 272 -5.49 -13.01 -9.28
C ASP A 272 -5.30 -11.63 -8.64
N ARG A 273 -4.09 -11.05 -8.76
CA ARG A 273 -3.73 -9.85 -8.01
C ARG A 273 -2.91 -8.83 -8.77
N ILE A 274 -2.05 -9.25 -9.70
CA ILE A 274 -1.14 -8.35 -10.37
C ILE A 274 -1.32 -8.49 -11.87
N ALA A 275 -1.64 -7.40 -12.55
CA ALA A 275 -1.70 -7.36 -14.00
C ALA A 275 -0.48 -6.63 -14.57
N LYS A 276 0.13 -7.24 -15.59
CA LYS A 276 1.19 -6.65 -16.41
C LYS A 276 0.70 -6.49 -17.84
N LEU A 277 0.82 -5.27 -18.38
CA LEU A 277 0.40 -4.94 -19.73
C LEU A 277 1.59 -4.41 -20.52
N ILE A 278 1.81 -4.97 -21.71
CA ILE A 278 2.85 -4.56 -22.66
C ILE A 278 2.14 -4.12 -23.94
N TYR A 279 2.47 -2.92 -24.44
CA TYR A 279 1.87 -2.41 -25.65
C TYR A 279 2.30 -3.25 -26.88
N ASP A 280 1.33 -3.82 -27.56
CA ASP A 280 1.52 -4.57 -28.81
C ASP A 280 1.47 -3.58 -29.99
N LYS A 281 2.59 -3.43 -30.70
CA LYS A 281 2.80 -2.40 -31.73
C LYS A 281 2.34 -2.88 -33.10
#